data_0f2c6c729dc848667575f698e6cbf2c6
#
_entry.id   0f2c6c729dc848667575f698e6cbf2c6
#
_cell.length_a   1.000
_cell.length_b   1.000
_cell.length_c   1.000
_cell.angle_alpha   90.00
_cell.angle_beta   90.00
_cell.angle_gamma   90.00
#
_symmetry.space_group_name_H-M   'P 1'
#
loop_
_entity.id
_entity.type
_entity.pdbx_description
1 polymer ?
#
loop_
_entity_poly.entity_id
_entity_poly.type
_entity_poly.pdbx_seq_one_letter_code
_entity_poly.pdbx_strand_id
1 'polypeptide(L)'
;MNETDELFTREDPIFTNKELLEISHLPDEGRIVGRDEEIQQLANAVNPAIFGQSPSNVLIYGKTGTGKSLCAKYVSKQLIGTAEDEGVLASTSYVDCAQDTTETQAVQTIASTLNNTESTGVNIPDKGISTATYYKRLWDILDQSYDVTLVILDEIDKLEDDSILMQLSRAGEAGKISSCKIGVIGISNKIKYKDRMDERVKSSLCEREFVFPPYNGDQLANIMQARSDAFRDGVLDQGVISRTAALAAREHGDARKAIDI
;
A
#
# COMPACT_ATOMS: atom_id res chain seq x y z
N MET A 1 41.02 -29.80 -8.28
CA MET A 1 40.41 -28.66 -7.60
C MET A 1 40.58 -27.47 -8.53
N ASN A 2 39.48 -26.94 -9.07
CA ASN A 2 39.57 -25.85 -10.06
C ASN A 2 39.83 -24.52 -9.31
N GLU A 3 40.84 -23.76 -9.72
CA GLU A 3 41.19 -22.44 -9.20
C GLU A 3 40.05 -21.39 -9.29
N THR A 4 38.97 -21.71 -9.99
CA THR A 4 37.77 -20.86 -10.11
C THR A 4 36.82 -20.94 -8.90
N ASP A 5 36.96 -21.94 -8.03
CA ASP A 5 36.11 -22.11 -6.84
C ASP A 5 36.46 -21.16 -5.68
N GLU A 6 37.62 -20.49 -5.74
CA GLU A 6 38.08 -19.54 -4.72
C GLU A 6 37.71 -18.07 -5.01
N LEU A 7 37.24 -17.77 -6.23
CA LEU A 7 36.88 -16.40 -6.63
C LEU A 7 35.51 -15.92 -6.09
N PHE A 8 34.65 -16.85 -5.71
CA PHE A 8 33.31 -16.52 -5.23
C PHE A 8 32.99 -17.28 -3.94
N THR A 9 32.61 -16.55 -2.91
CA THR A 9 32.06 -17.14 -1.67
C THR A 9 30.65 -17.63 -1.95
N ARG A 10 30.33 -18.90 -1.61
CA ARG A 10 29.03 -19.51 -1.81
C ARG A 10 28.00 -19.12 -0.76
N GLU A 11 28.43 -18.52 0.34
CA GLU A 11 27.60 -18.08 1.44
C GLU A 11 27.89 -16.61 1.76
N ASP A 12 26.83 -15.85 1.98
CA ASP A 12 26.97 -14.47 2.45
C ASP A 12 27.55 -14.47 3.88
N PRO A 13 28.67 -13.78 4.17
CA PRO A 13 29.30 -13.81 5.48
C PRO A 13 28.51 -13.01 6.54
N ILE A 14 27.56 -12.17 6.13
CA ILE A 14 26.84 -11.21 6.98
C ILE A 14 25.37 -11.63 7.13
N PHE A 15 24.72 -12.00 6.03
CA PHE A 15 23.29 -12.21 6.02
C PHE A 15 22.90 -13.69 5.97
N THR A 16 21.88 -14.03 6.75
CA THR A 16 21.12 -15.28 6.62
C THR A 16 19.99 -15.12 5.60
N ASN A 17 19.27 -14.00 5.67
CA ASN A 17 18.20 -13.65 4.74
C ASN A 17 18.11 -12.13 4.54
N LYS A 18 18.80 -11.62 3.54
CA LYS A 18 18.85 -10.19 3.23
C LYS A 18 17.49 -9.61 2.79
N GLU A 19 16.61 -10.45 2.24
CA GLU A 19 15.28 -10.00 1.77
C GLU A 19 14.43 -9.38 2.89
N LEU A 20 14.64 -9.80 4.15
CA LEU A 20 13.95 -9.20 5.31
C LEU A 20 14.26 -7.72 5.53
N LEU A 21 15.36 -7.23 4.96
CA LEU A 21 15.77 -5.82 5.02
C LEU A 21 15.27 -5.02 3.81
N GLU A 22 14.76 -5.67 2.78
CA GLU A 22 14.28 -4.98 1.60
C GLU A 22 13.01 -4.17 1.88
N ILE A 23 12.96 -2.95 1.33
CA ILE A 23 11.83 -2.02 1.47
C ILE A 23 10.56 -2.59 0.82
N SER A 24 10.72 -3.40 -0.25
CA SER A 24 9.65 -4.04 -0.98
C SER A 24 9.04 -5.23 -0.24
N HIS A 25 9.76 -5.80 0.72
CA HIS A 25 9.31 -6.96 1.48
C HIS A 25 8.12 -6.58 2.38
N LEU A 26 6.97 -7.22 2.15
CA LEU A 26 5.84 -7.12 3.06
C LEU A 26 6.08 -8.12 4.21
N PRO A 27 6.42 -7.64 5.40
CA PRO A 27 6.74 -8.54 6.50
C PRO A 27 5.51 -9.34 6.94
N ASP A 28 5.75 -10.54 7.46
CA ASP A 28 4.74 -11.39 8.05
C ASP A 28 4.06 -10.71 9.25
N GLU A 29 2.90 -11.25 9.64
CA GLU A 29 2.18 -10.84 10.83
C GLU A 29 3.11 -10.87 12.06
N GLY A 30 3.11 -9.79 12.84
CA GLY A 30 4.00 -9.62 14.01
C GLY A 30 5.33 -8.92 13.73
N ARG A 31 5.71 -8.70 12.46
CA ARG A 31 6.91 -7.92 12.11
C ARG A 31 6.61 -6.44 11.80
N ILE A 32 5.34 -6.05 11.73
CA ILE A 32 4.94 -4.64 11.63
C ILE A 32 4.80 -4.11 13.06
N VAL A 33 5.80 -3.36 13.48
CA VAL A 33 5.95 -2.91 14.87
C VAL A 33 5.72 -1.40 14.95
N GLY A 34 5.06 -0.95 16.02
CA GLY A 34 4.91 0.47 16.36
C GLY A 34 3.88 1.21 15.50
N ARG A 35 2.92 0.47 14.91
CA ARG A 35 1.78 1.01 14.14
C ARG A 35 0.45 0.34 14.48
N ASP A 36 0.35 -0.22 15.67
CA ASP A 36 -0.84 -0.99 16.09
C ASP A 36 -2.10 -0.12 16.08
N GLU A 37 -2.02 1.13 16.54
CA GLU A 37 -3.14 2.07 16.54
C GLU A 37 -3.55 2.45 15.12
N GLU A 38 -2.60 2.80 14.26
CA GLU A 38 -2.87 3.18 12.87
C GLU A 38 -3.42 2.00 12.06
N ILE A 39 -2.91 0.80 12.27
CA ILE A 39 -3.44 -0.44 11.67
C ILE A 39 -4.87 -0.68 12.13
N GLN A 40 -5.15 -0.56 13.42
CA GLN A 40 -6.51 -0.77 13.95
C GLN A 40 -7.50 0.28 13.43
N GLN A 41 -7.09 1.55 13.35
CA GLN A 41 -7.92 2.61 12.78
C GLN A 41 -8.24 2.36 11.31
N LEU A 42 -7.23 1.94 10.52
CA LEU A 42 -7.42 1.62 9.12
C LEU A 42 -8.31 0.39 8.94
N ALA A 43 -8.06 -0.67 9.72
CA ALA A 43 -8.89 -1.88 9.73
C ALA A 43 -10.36 -1.54 10.05
N ASN A 44 -10.61 -0.73 11.07
CA ASN A 44 -11.98 -0.30 11.43
C ASN A 44 -12.65 0.52 10.31
N ALA A 45 -11.89 1.29 9.52
CA ALA A 45 -12.45 2.06 8.41
C ALA A 45 -12.89 1.15 7.25
N VAL A 46 -12.15 0.08 6.98
CA VAL A 46 -12.44 -0.84 5.86
C VAL A 46 -13.22 -2.08 6.28
N ASN A 47 -13.41 -2.31 7.57
CA ASN A 47 -14.11 -3.49 8.13
C ASN A 47 -15.47 -3.82 7.49
N PRO A 48 -16.34 -2.84 7.09
CA PRO A 48 -17.59 -3.18 6.43
C PRO A 48 -17.41 -4.03 5.15
N ALA A 49 -16.25 -3.95 4.51
CA ALA A 49 -15.94 -4.70 3.30
C ALA A 49 -15.93 -6.22 3.51
N ILE A 50 -15.60 -6.72 4.69
CA ILE A 50 -15.64 -8.18 4.99
C ILE A 50 -17.05 -8.77 4.90
N PHE A 51 -18.08 -7.91 4.97
CA PHE A 51 -19.50 -8.29 4.85
C PHE A 51 -20.10 -7.83 3.52
N GLY A 52 -19.30 -7.53 2.50
CA GLY A 52 -19.78 -7.04 1.20
C GLY A 52 -20.39 -5.63 1.25
N GLN A 53 -20.14 -4.86 2.31
CA GLN A 53 -20.64 -3.50 2.47
C GLN A 53 -19.59 -2.47 2.02
N SER A 54 -20.04 -1.24 1.74
CA SER A 54 -19.13 -0.16 1.34
C SER A 54 -18.16 0.20 2.46
N PRO A 55 -16.84 0.06 2.25
CA PRO A 55 -15.84 0.57 3.17
C PRO A 55 -15.81 2.10 3.18
N SER A 56 -15.26 2.71 4.23
CA SER A 56 -14.95 4.14 4.21
C SER A 56 -13.78 4.42 3.29
N ASN A 57 -13.82 5.55 2.58
CA ASN A 57 -12.61 6.08 1.95
C ASN A 57 -11.67 6.62 3.04
N VAL A 58 -10.37 6.54 2.80
CA VAL A 58 -9.33 6.91 3.75
C VAL A 58 -8.27 7.75 3.06
N LEU A 59 -7.83 8.83 3.72
CA LEU A 59 -6.64 9.57 3.35
C LEU A 59 -5.59 9.42 4.45
N ILE A 60 -4.40 8.94 4.07
CA ILE A 60 -3.28 8.72 4.97
C ILE A 60 -2.19 9.74 4.67
N TYR A 61 -1.79 10.49 5.70
CA TYR A 61 -0.74 11.50 5.61
C TYR A 61 0.45 11.16 6.50
N GLY A 62 1.62 11.59 6.11
CA GLY A 62 2.83 11.48 6.93
C GLY A 62 4.08 11.56 6.09
N LYS A 63 5.22 11.78 6.72
CA LYS A 63 6.51 11.82 6.05
C LYS A 63 6.82 10.47 5.38
N THR A 64 7.78 10.49 4.46
CA THR A 64 8.35 9.25 3.88
C THR A 64 8.90 8.36 5.00
N GLY A 65 8.83 7.03 4.82
CA GLY A 65 9.37 6.05 5.76
C GLY A 65 8.60 5.87 7.07
N THR A 66 7.38 6.44 7.20
CA THR A 66 6.53 6.29 8.40
C THR A 66 5.61 5.07 8.37
N GLY A 67 5.74 4.18 7.40
CA GLY A 67 4.98 2.91 7.34
C GLY A 67 3.60 2.98 6.70
N LYS A 68 3.19 4.11 6.09
CA LYS A 68 1.86 4.30 5.48
C LYS A 68 1.49 3.21 4.47
N SER A 69 2.30 3.08 3.43
CA SER A 69 2.08 2.09 2.35
C SER A 69 2.12 0.66 2.86
N LEU A 70 3.01 0.39 3.82
CA LEU A 70 3.12 -0.91 4.48
C LEU A 70 1.84 -1.28 5.20
N CYS A 71 1.33 -0.39 6.06
CA CYS A 71 0.10 -0.62 6.82
C CYS A 71 -1.12 -0.75 5.90
N ALA A 72 -1.22 0.07 4.84
CA ALA A 72 -2.30 -0.03 3.87
C ALA A 72 -2.30 -1.39 3.15
N LYS A 73 -1.14 -1.84 2.66
CA LYS A 73 -1.00 -3.17 2.03
C LYS A 73 -1.30 -4.31 2.99
N TYR A 74 -0.80 -4.21 4.22
CA TYR A 74 -1.03 -5.23 5.25
C TYR A 74 -2.52 -5.37 5.58
N VAL A 75 -3.19 -4.27 5.93
CA VAL A 75 -4.62 -4.29 6.27
C VAL A 75 -5.46 -4.77 5.10
N SER A 76 -5.14 -4.37 3.87
CA SER A 76 -5.87 -4.82 2.68
C SER A 76 -5.68 -6.32 2.42
N LYS A 77 -4.49 -6.87 2.66
CA LYS A 77 -4.22 -8.32 2.56
C LYS A 77 -5.02 -9.11 3.60
N GLN A 78 -5.03 -8.65 4.86
CA GLN A 78 -5.80 -9.30 5.93
C GLN A 78 -7.31 -9.23 5.65
N LEU A 79 -7.79 -8.10 5.14
CA LEU A 79 -9.20 -7.94 4.78
C LEU A 79 -9.63 -8.95 3.72
N ILE A 80 -8.83 -9.16 2.66
CA ILE A 80 -9.17 -10.13 1.60
C ILE A 80 -9.32 -11.53 2.19
N GLY A 81 -8.35 -11.99 2.99
CA GLY A 81 -8.45 -13.31 3.62
C GLY A 81 -9.67 -13.46 4.52
N THR A 82 -9.96 -12.44 5.34
CA THR A 82 -11.13 -12.46 6.24
C THR A 82 -12.46 -12.41 5.45
N ALA A 83 -12.51 -11.63 4.37
CA ALA A 83 -13.69 -11.54 3.51
C ALA A 83 -13.97 -12.87 2.78
N GLU A 84 -12.92 -13.57 2.36
CA GLU A 84 -13.03 -14.89 1.74
C GLU A 84 -13.63 -15.92 2.71
N ASP A 85 -13.23 -15.89 3.99
CA ASP A 85 -13.80 -16.73 5.05
C ASP A 85 -15.30 -16.46 5.27
N GLU A 86 -15.75 -15.22 5.02
CA GLU A 86 -17.16 -14.81 5.07
C GLU A 86 -17.92 -15.03 3.73
N GLY A 87 -17.24 -15.57 2.71
CA GLY A 87 -17.82 -15.82 1.39
C GLY A 87 -18.01 -14.59 0.51
N VAL A 88 -17.27 -13.50 0.80
CA VAL A 88 -17.28 -12.23 0.05
C VAL A 88 -16.08 -12.20 -0.91
N LEU A 89 -16.35 -11.94 -2.18
CA LEU A 89 -15.31 -11.78 -3.20
C LEU A 89 -14.67 -10.39 -3.10
N ALA A 90 -13.65 -10.28 -2.25
CA ALA A 90 -12.91 -9.03 -2.06
C ALA A 90 -11.60 -9.01 -2.87
N SER A 91 -11.21 -7.84 -3.35
CA SER A 91 -9.92 -7.65 -4.02
C SER A 91 -9.26 -6.33 -3.67
N THR A 92 -7.99 -6.18 -4.06
CA THR A 92 -7.25 -4.93 -3.91
C THR A 92 -6.41 -4.64 -5.14
N SER A 93 -6.30 -3.35 -5.47
CA SER A 93 -5.35 -2.84 -6.46
C SER A 93 -4.47 -1.79 -5.81
N TYR A 94 -3.17 -1.85 -6.08
CA TYR A 94 -2.19 -0.87 -5.61
C TYR A 94 -1.61 -0.14 -6.82
N VAL A 95 -1.64 1.19 -6.76
CA VAL A 95 -1.08 2.09 -7.78
C VAL A 95 -0.03 2.96 -7.13
N ASP A 96 1.16 2.96 -7.69
CA ASP A 96 2.22 3.93 -7.38
C ASP A 96 2.05 5.16 -8.28
N CYS A 97 1.44 6.21 -7.74
CA CYS A 97 1.18 7.44 -8.48
C CYS A 97 2.46 8.25 -8.83
N ALA A 98 3.62 7.84 -8.31
CA ALA A 98 4.89 8.41 -8.77
C ALA A 98 5.34 7.82 -10.11
N GLN A 99 4.86 6.61 -10.45
CA GLN A 99 5.07 5.97 -11.75
C GLN A 99 3.89 6.24 -12.68
N ASP A 100 2.67 6.06 -12.19
CA ASP A 100 1.41 6.29 -12.91
C ASP A 100 0.88 7.70 -12.60
N THR A 101 1.52 8.73 -13.16
CA THR A 101 1.26 10.13 -12.82
C THR A 101 -0.02 10.70 -13.40
N THR A 102 -0.61 10.04 -14.40
CA THR A 102 -1.85 10.49 -15.05
C THR A 102 -3.04 9.62 -14.66
N GLU A 103 -4.25 10.20 -14.69
CA GLU A 103 -5.50 9.47 -14.48
C GLU A 103 -5.60 8.23 -15.39
N THR A 104 -5.19 8.37 -16.67
CA THR A 104 -5.23 7.27 -17.63
C THR A 104 -4.33 6.11 -17.25
N GLN A 105 -3.09 6.38 -16.82
CA GLN A 105 -2.16 5.34 -16.37
C GLN A 105 -2.69 4.66 -15.10
N ALA A 106 -3.12 5.45 -14.13
CA ALA A 106 -3.62 4.91 -12.88
C ALA A 106 -4.87 4.01 -13.07
N VAL A 107 -5.87 4.44 -13.86
CA VAL A 107 -7.05 3.60 -14.13
C VAL A 107 -6.71 2.36 -14.96
N GLN A 108 -5.75 2.45 -15.87
CA GLN A 108 -5.24 1.30 -16.62
C GLN A 108 -4.59 0.29 -15.69
N THR A 109 -3.72 0.73 -14.78
CA THR A 109 -3.06 -0.14 -13.79
C THR A 109 -4.08 -0.84 -12.90
N ILE A 110 -5.10 -0.11 -12.41
CA ILE A 110 -6.19 -0.70 -11.62
C ILE A 110 -6.91 -1.78 -12.43
N ALA A 111 -7.32 -1.45 -13.66
CA ALA A 111 -8.07 -2.37 -14.51
C ALA A 111 -7.24 -3.61 -14.86
N SER A 112 -5.95 -3.45 -15.16
CA SER A 112 -5.05 -4.57 -15.49
C SER A 112 -4.81 -5.48 -14.29
N THR A 113 -4.64 -4.90 -13.10
CA THR A 113 -4.40 -5.65 -11.85
C THR A 113 -5.60 -6.50 -11.44
N LEU A 114 -6.81 -5.96 -11.62
CA LEU A 114 -8.05 -6.61 -11.18
C LEU A 114 -8.64 -7.54 -12.24
N ASN A 115 -8.14 -7.48 -13.48
CA ASN A 115 -8.70 -8.24 -14.58
C ASN A 115 -8.13 -9.65 -14.66
N ASN A 116 -9.02 -10.62 -14.74
CA ASN A 116 -8.71 -11.94 -15.26
C ASN A 116 -9.42 -12.10 -16.62
N THR A 117 -8.67 -11.93 -17.69
CA THR A 117 -9.22 -11.95 -19.07
C THR A 117 -9.93 -13.26 -19.40
N GLU A 118 -9.52 -14.39 -18.84
CA GLU A 118 -10.15 -15.69 -19.08
C GLU A 118 -11.57 -15.75 -18.50
N SER A 119 -11.81 -15.11 -17.34
CA SER A 119 -13.11 -15.09 -16.68
C SER A 119 -13.99 -13.95 -17.15
N THR A 120 -13.45 -12.75 -17.36
CA THR A 120 -14.22 -11.54 -17.72
C THR A 120 -14.44 -11.38 -19.23
N GLY A 121 -13.55 -11.95 -20.05
CA GLY A 121 -13.50 -11.67 -21.50
C GLY A 121 -13.10 -10.23 -21.85
N VAL A 122 -12.75 -9.40 -20.85
CA VAL A 122 -12.37 -8.00 -21.04
C VAL A 122 -10.89 -7.91 -21.34
N ASN A 123 -10.52 -7.24 -22.43
CA ASN A 123 -9.12 -6.97 -22.74
C ASN A 123 -8.72 -5.56 -22.28
N ILE A 124 -7.60 -5.44 -21.59
CA ILE A 124 -7.02 -4.15 -21.15
C ILE A 124 -5.72 -3.92 -21.92
N PRO A 125 -5.76 -3.20 -23.06
CA PRO A 125 -4.55 -2.92 -23.84
C PRO A 125 -3.69 -1.85 -23.14
N ASP A 126 -2.37 -1.91 -23.38
CA ASP A 126 -1.42 -0.94 -22.81
C ASP A 126 -1.60 0.47 -23.38
N LYS A 127 -2.12 0.60 -24.58
CA LYS A 127 -2.28 1.89 -25.30
C LYS A 127 -3.46 1.84 -26.28
N GLY A 128 -3.87 3.02 -26.73
CA GLY A 128 -4.77 3.16 -27.88
C GLY A 128 -6.25 3.27 -27.56
N ILE A 129 -6.64 3.36 -26.31
CA ILE A 129 -8.01 3.65 -25.89
C ILE A 129 -8.05 4.87 -24.95
N SER A 130 -9.23 5.50 -24.86
CA SER A 130 -9.42 6.68 -24.02
C SER A 130 -9.54 6.31 -22.54
N THR A 131 -9.27 7.29 -21.64
CA THR A 131 -9.49 7.17 -20.20
C THR A 131 -10.91 6.68 -19.88
N ALA A 132 -11.91 7.25 -20.55
CA ALA A 132 -13.31 6.85 -20.40
C ALA A 132 -13.54 5.36 -20.78
N THR A 133 -12.80 4.84 -21.75
CA THR A 133 -12.91 3.43 -22.15
C THR A 133 -12.24 2.53 -21.11
N TYR A 134 -11.11 2.94 -20.50
CA TYR A 134 -10.51 2.21 -19.38
C TYR A 134 -11.46 2.14 -18.20
N TYR A 135 -12.10 3.25 -17.82
CA TYR A 135 -13.11 3.23 -16.75
C TYR A 135 -14.27 2.30 -17.06
N LYS A 136 -14.83 2.35 -18.28
CA LYS A 136 -15.92 1.44 -18.65
C LYS A 136 -15.52 -0.02 -18.46
N ARG A 137 -14.32 -0.40 -18.93
CA ARG A 137 -13.79 -1.75 -18.76
C ARG A 137 -13.55 -2.10 -17.30
N LEU A 138 -13.03 -1.15 -16.51
CA LEU A 138 -12.87 -1.35 -15.06
C LEU A 138 -14.23 -1.64 -14.39
N TRP A 139 -15.25 -0.85 -14.69
CA TRP A 139 -16.59 -1.08 -14.13
C TRP A 139 -17.15 -2.45 -14.52
N ASP A 140 -16.98 -2.86 -15.77
CA ASP A 140 -17.40 -4.17 -16.26
C ASP A 140 -16.66 -5.30 -15.51
N ILE A 141 -15.36 -5.16 -15.25
CA ILE A 141 -14.54 -6.12 -14.51
C ILE A 141 -15.02 -6.21 -13.05
N LEU A 142 -15.21 -5.07 -12.39
CA LEU A 142 -15.59 -5.01 -10.98
C LEU A 142 -16.94 -5.67 -10.73
N ASP A 143 -17.95 -5.33 -11.53
CA ASP A 143 -19.31 -5.88 -11.37
C ASP A 143 -19.41 -7.37 -11.72
N GLN A 144 -18.48 -7.89 -12.54
CA GLN A 144 -18.44 -9.31 -12.88
C GLN A 144 -17.69 -10.17 -11.87
N SER A 145 -16.70 -9.59 -11.18
CA SER A 145 -15.70 -10.41 -10.48
C SER A 145 -15.68 -10.23 -8.97
N TYR A 146 -16.20 -9.09 -8.45
CA TYR A 146 -16.00 -8.75 -7.04
C TYR A 146 -17.23 -8.15 -6.38
N ASP A 147 -17.41 -8.46 -5.09
CA ASP A 147 -18.38 -7.78 -4.24
C ASP A 147 -17.82 -6.47 -3.68
N VAL A 148 -16.54 -6.47 -3.34
CA VAL A 148 -15.82 -5.29 -2.80
C VAL A 148 -14.41 -5.20 -3.37
N THR A 149 -13.98 -3.98 -3.66
CA THR A 149 -12.61 -3.69 -4.09
C THR A 149 -12.04 -2.52 -3.31
N LEU A 150 -10.83 -2.69 -2.76
CA LEU A 150 -10.02 -1.60 -2.21
C LEU A 150 -9.01 -1.12 -3.24
N VAL A 151 -9.02 0.16 -3.55
CA VAL A 151 -8.01 0.79 -4.41
C VAL A 151 -7.08 1.62 -3.56
N ILE A 152 -5.81 1.23 -3.51
CA ILE A 152 -4.74 1.97 -2.83
C ILE A 152 -4.03 2.82 -3.86
N LEU A 153 -4.09 4.14 -3.69
CA LEU A 153 -3.37 5.12 -4.48
C LEU A 153 -2.24 5.69 -3.63
N ASP A 154 -1.02 5.23 -3.86
CA ASP A 154 0.15 5.69 -3.10
C ASP A 154 0.80 6.88 -3.79
N GLU A 155 1.32 7.82 -3.00
CA GLU A 155 1.89 9.09 -3.46
C GLU A 155 0.93 9.91 -4.35
N ILE A 156 -0.36 9.98 -3.95
CA ILE A 156 -1.41 10.70 -4.71
C ILE A 156 -1.07 12.16 -5.02
N ASP A 157 -0.18 12.76 -4.26
CA ASP A 157 0.32 14.12 -4.49
C ASP A 157 1.25 14.24 -5.71
N LYS A 158 1.52 13.15 -6.42
CA LYS A 158 2.24 13.07 -7.69
C LYS A 158 1.33 13.03 -8.91
N LEU A 159 0.05 12.73 -8.70
CA LEU A 159 -0.93 12.79 -9.78
C LEU A 159 -1.03 14.20 -10.36
N GLU A 160 -1.24 14.28 -11.67
CA GLU A 160 -1.46 15.55 -12.37
C GLU A 160 -2.74 16.25 -11.93
N ASP A 161 -3.78 15.45 -11.60
CA ASP A 161 -5.05 15.93 -11.05
C ASP A 161 -5.71 14.90 -10.12
N ASP A 162 -6.77 15.30 -9.42
CA ASP A 162 -7.46 14.51 -8.43
C ASP A 162 -8.69 13.76 -8.98
N SER A 163 -8.91 13.75 -10.31
CA SER A 163 -10.13 13.25 -10.97
C SER A 163 -10.40 11.78 -10.63
N ILE A 164 -9.36 10.95 -10.57
CA ILE A 164 -9.49 9.52 -10.25
C ILE A 164 -10.13 9.28 -8.89
N LEU A 165 -9.83 10.10 -7.89
CA LEU A 165 -10.42 9.99 -6.55
C LEU A 165 -11.93 10.18 -6.60
N MET A 166 -12.38 11.17 -7.38
CA MET A 166 -13.81 11.44 -7.57
C MET A 166 -14.49 10.33 -8.39
N GLN A 167 -13.85 9.85 -9.45
CA GLN A 167 -14.42 8.79 -10.28
C GLN A 167 -14.63 7.49 -9.49
N LEU A 168 -13.64 7.09 -8.71
CA LEU A 168 -13.72 5.87 -7.89
C LEU A 168 -14.73 6.01 -6.75
N SER A 169 -14.66 7.11 -5.98
CA SER A 169 -15.54 7.30 -4.82
C SER A 169 -17.02 7.44 -5.16
N ARG A 170 -17.33 7.95 -6.35
CA ARG A 170 -18.72 8.15 -6.81
C ARG A 170 -19.23 7.11 -7.78
N ALA A 171 -18.46 6.08 -8.09
CA ALA A 171 -18.85 5.09 -9.10
C ALA A 171 -20.21 4.46 -8.83
N GLY A 172 -20.50 4.10 -7.58
CA GLY A 172 -21.79 3.57 -7.16
C GLY A 172 -22.92 4.59 -7.25
N GLU A 173 -22.73 5.80 -6.70
CA GLU A 173 -23.75 6.87 -6.75
C GLU A 173 -24.07 7.31 -8.19
N ALA A 174 -23.06 7.32 -9.06
CA ALA A 174 -23.21 7.67 -10.46
C ALA A 174 -23.79 6.52 -11.32
N GLY A 175 -24.12 5.36 -10.72
CA GLY A 175 -24.64 4.20 -11.43
C GLY A 175 -23.66 3.59 -12.43
N LYS A 176 -22.35 3.74 -12.19
CA LYS A 176 -21.30 3.17 -13.02
C LYS A 176 -21.04 1.71 -12.70
N ILE A 177 -21.22 1.34 -11.45
CA ILE A 177 -21.17 -0.01 -10.90
C ILE A 177 -22.48 -0.31 -10.20
N SER A 178 -22.90 -1.56 -10.21
CA SER A 178 -24.19 -2.02 -9.69
C SER A 178 -24.05 -2.89 -8.45
N SER A 179 -23.13 -3.83 -8.47
CA SER A 179 -22.91 -4.84 -7.43
C SER A 179 -21.68 -4.56 -6.58
N CYS A 180 -20.54 -4.29 -7.20
CA CYS A 180 -19.29 -4.07 -6.50
C CYS A 180 -19.30 -2.78 -5.66
N LYS A 181 -18.66 -2.82 -4.49
CA LYS A 181 -18.40 -1.67 -3.63
C LYS A 181 -16.93 -1.28 -3.72
N ILE A 182 -16.65 0.01 -3.85
CA ILE A 182 -15.27 0.52 -3.93
C ILE A 182 -14.94 1.30 -2.68
N GLY A 183 -13.78 1.01 -2.08
CA GLY A 183 -13.11 1.85 -1.10
C GLY A 183 -11.79 2.39 -1.64
N VAL A 184 -11.50 3.64 -1.35
CA VAL A 184 -10.27 4.30 -1.78
C VAL A 184 -9.39 4.59 -0.57
N ILE A 185 -8.13 4.16 -0.64
CA ILE A 185 -7.09 4.50 0.32
C ILE A 185 -6.06 5.36 -0.40
N GLY A 186 -6.14 6.67 -0.19
CA GLY A 186 -5.18 7.62 -0.74
C GLY A 186 -4.04 7.88 0.26
N ILE A 187 -2.80 7.83 -0.20
CA ILE A 187 -1.61 8.04 0.63
C ILE A 187 -0.81 9.22 0.09
N SER A 188 -0.51 10.19 0.95
CA SER A 188 0.32 11.34 0.60
C SER A 188 1.47 11.57 1.58
N ASN A 189 2.61 11.98 1.04
CA ASN A 189 3.75 12.45 1.83
C ASN A 189 3.60 13.93 2.26
N LYS A 190 2.54 14.62 1.79
CA LYS A 190 2.25 16.02 2.09
C LYS A 190 1.02 16.15 2.98
N ILE A 191 1.21 16.55 4.23
CA ILE A 191 0.11 16.73 5.20
C ILE A 191 -0.96 17.71 4.69
N LYS A 192 -0.54 18.73 3.93
CA LYS A 192 -1.44 19.73 3.34
C LYS A 192 -1.95 19.39 1.95
N TYR A 193 -1.87 18.13 1.53
CA TYR A 193 -2.35 17.73 0.20
C TYR A 193 -3.83 18.05 0.01
N LYS A 194 -4.66 17.74 1.01
CA LYS A 194 -6.09 18.03 0.98
C LYS A 194 -6.43 19.49 0.78
N ASP A 195 -5.62 20.41 1.31
CA ASP A 195 -5.86 21.86 1.15
C ASP A 195 -5.84 22.30 -0.33
N ARG A 196 -5.16 21.52 -1.18
CA ARG A 196 -5.01 21.78 -2.63
C ARG A 196 -6.01 21.03 -3.50
N MET A 197 -6.71 20.04 -2.95
CA MET A 197 -7.70 19.26 -3.69
C MET A 197 -8.88 20.14 -4.09
N ASP A 198 -9.47 19.83 -5.24
CA ASP A 198 -10.74 20.45 -5.65
C ASP A 198 -11.84 20.16 -4.62
N GLU A 199 -12.67 21.15 -4.30
CA GLU A 199 -13.75 21.03 -3.31
C GLU A 199 -14.75 19.93 -3.66
N ARG A 200 -14.95 19.64 -4.95
CA ARG A 200 -15.83 18.57 -5.42
C ARG A 200 -15.26 17.20 -5.06
N VAL A 201 -13.92 17.05 -5.19
CA VAL A 201 -13.20 15.82 -4.81
C VAL A 201 -13.29 15.64 -3.31
N LYS A 202 -12.99 16.66 -2.51
CA LYS A 202 -13.14 16.63 -1.04
C LYS A 202 -14.54 16.17 -0.63
N SER A 203 -15.56 16.80 -1.20
CA SER A 203 -16.97 16.45 -0.91
C SER A 203 -17.33 15.03 -1.31
N SER A 204 -16.74 14.49 -2.37
CA SER A 204 -17.04 13.14 -2.87
C SER A 204 -16.38 12.04 -2.07
N LEU A 205 -15.22 12.30 -1.50
CA LEU A 205 -14.49 11.28 -0.76
C LEU A 205 -15.17 10.96 0.57
N CYS A 206 -15.77 11.95 1.28
CA CYS A 206 -16.34 11.74 2.63
C CYS A 206 -15.43 10.88 3.51
N GLU A 207 -14.14 11.16 3.49
CA GLU A 207 -13.07 10.29 3.96
C GLU A 207 -12.82 10.35 5.46
N ARG A 208 -12.12 9.32 5.95
CA ARG A 208 -11.43 9.35 7.24
C ARG A 208 -9.97 9.74 7.01
N GLU A 209 -9.45 10.61 7.86
CA GLU A 209 -8.06 11.06 7.76
C GLU A 209 -7.23 10.46 8.88
N PHE A 210 -6.08 9.89 8.50
CA PHE A 210 -5.11 9.33 9.45
C PHE A 210 -3.75 9.96 9.22
N VAL A 211 -3.12 10.37 10.31
CA VAL A 211 -1.77 10.94 10.27
C VAL A 211 -0.79 9.94 10.87
N PHE A 212 0.21 9.59 10.10
CA PHE A 212 1.30 8.71 10.51
C PHE A 212 2.48 9.56 10.99
N PRO A 213 2.72 9.66 12.29
CA PRO A 213 3.83 10.42 12.82
C PRO A 213 5.17 9.75 12.50
N PRO A 214 6.29 10.50 12.46
CA PRO A 214 7.63 9.90 12.41
C PRO A 214 7.83 8.93 13.56
N TYR A 215 8.58 7.85 13.32
CA TYR A 215 8.93 6.90 14.37
C TYR A 215 9.88 7.56 15.39
N ASN A 216 9.69 7.22 16.65
CA ASN A 216 10.64 7.53 17.71
C ASN A 216 11.77 6.49 17.78
N GLY A 217 12.78 6.73 18.64
CA GLY A 217 13.95 5.85 18.77
C GLY A 217 13.60 4.44 19.20
N ASP A 218 12.67 4.28 20.14
CA ASP A 218 12.25 2.97 20.63
C ASP A 218 11.51 2.18 19.57
N GLN A 219 10.63 2.84 18.82
CA GLN A 219 9.92 2.22 17.70
C GLN A 219 10.90 1.77 16.60
N LEU A 220 11.88 2.59 16.24
CA LEU A 220 12.90 2.20 15.27
C LEU A 220 13.77 1.06 15.77
N ALA A 221 14.15 1.05 17.04
CA ALA A 221 14.88 -0.07 17.63
C ALA A 221 14.09 -1.37 17.56
N ASN A 222 12.80 -1.33 17.88
CA ASN A 222 11.92 -2.50 17.79
C ASN A 222 11.74 -2.99 16.34
N ILE A 223 11.60 -2.07 15.37
CA ILE A 223 11.54 -2.39 13.94
C ILE A 223 12.81 -3.09 13.46
N MET A 224 13.97 -2.60 13.86
CA MET A 224 15.27 -3.20 13.51
C MET A 224 15.45 -4.54 14.23
N GLN A 225 15.07 -4.64 15.51
CA GLN A 225 15.15 -5.88 16.27
C GLN A 225 14.27 -6.98 15.66
N ALA A 226 13.07 -6.64 15.17
CA ALA A 226 12.18 -7.58 14.48
C ALA A 226 12.72 -8.09 13.13
N ARG A 227 13.82 -7.53 12.64
CA ARG A 227 14.53 -7.93 11.42
C ARG A 227 15.95 -8.41 11.68
N SER A 228 16.36 -8.54 12.94
CA SER A 228 17.74 -8.94 13.30
C SER A 228 18.10 -10.35 12.84
N ASP A 229 17.10 -11.21 12.61
CA ASP A 229 17.25 -12.55 12.02
C ASP A 229 17.64 -12.55 10.53
N ALA A 230 17.66 -11.38 9.89
CA ALA A 230 18.28 -11.19 8.58
C ALA A 230 19.81 -11.44 8.62
N PHE A 231 20.43 -11.22 9.78
CA PHE A 231 21.85 -11.32 10.00
C PHE A 231 22.23 -12.67 10.58
N ARG A 232 23.46 -13.11 10.32
CA ARG A 232 24.03 -14.30 10.97
C ARG A 232 24.31 -14.02 12.45
N ASP A 233 24.26 -15.07 13.25
CA ASP A 233 24.56 -14.99 14.67
C ASP A 233 25.94 -14.37 14.92
N GLY A 234 25.99 -13.39 15.82
CA GLY A 234 27.22 -12.72 16.23
C GLY A 234 27.73 -11.62 15.29
N VAL A 235 27.04 -11.34 14.17
CA VAL A 235 27.43 -10.25 13.25
C VAL A 235 27.04 -8.88 13.80
N LEU A 236 25.87 -8.77 14.46
CA LEU A 236 25.44 -7.53 15.10
C LEU A 236 26.04 -7.40 16.49
N ASP A 237 26.95 -6.45 16.64
CA ASP A 237 27.52 -6.11 17.97
C ASP A 237 26.45 -5.55 18.89
N GLN A 238 26.69 -5.73 20.21
CA GLN A 238 25.81 -5.19 21.23
C GLN A 238 25.70 -3.66 21.14
N GLY A 239 24.47 -3.17 21.02
CA GLY A 239 24.17 -1.74 20.96
C GLY A 239 24.18 -1.12 19.54
N VAL A 240 24.49 -1.87 18.47
CA VAL A 240 24.39 -1.38 17.09
C VAL A 240 22.97 -0.92 16.80
N ILE A 241 21.97 -1.77 17.02
CA ILE A 241 20.55 -1.44 16.78
C ILE A 241 20.13 -0.19 17.55
N SER A 242 20.44 -0.09 18.85
CA SER A 242 20.05 1.07 19.66
C SER A 242 20.69 2.36 19.20
N ARG A 243 21.96 2.31 18.77
CA ARG A 243 22.67 3.49 18.27
C ARG A 243 22.14 3.94 16.92
N THR A 244 21.93 3.01 16.01
CA THR A 244 21.36 3.29 14.68
C THR A 244 19.95 3.84 14.79
N ALA A 245 19.11 3.25 15.64
CA ALA A 245 17.76 3.73 15.91
C ALA A 245 17.75 5.16 16.46
N ALA A 246 18.64 5.47 17.42
CA ALA A 246 18.75 6.82 17.98
C ALA A 246 19.19 7.86 16.96
N LEU A 247 20.15 7.52 16.08
CA LEU A 247 20.59 8.39 14.99
C LEU A 247 19.47 8.65 13.98
N ALA A 248 18.80 7.59 13.51
CA ALA A 248 17.71 7.70 12.55
C ALA A 248 16.51 8.48 13.11
N ALA A 249 16.16 8.29 14.39
CA ALA A 249 15.11 9.04 15.07
C ALA A 249 15.43 10.55 15.15
N ARG A 250 16.68 10.88 15.48
CA ARG A 250 17.14 12.27 15.58
C ARG A 250 17.11 12.99 14.23
N GLU A 251 17.47 12.29 13.17
CA GLU A 251 17.54 12.91 11.84
C GLU A 251 16.18 13.02 11.18
N HIS A 252 15.40 11.94 11.12
CA HIS A 252 14.21 11.89 10.27
C HIS A 252 13.02 11.10 10.82
N GLY A 253 13.24 10.15 11.73
CA GLY A 253 12.22 9.18 12.17
C GLY A 253 11.72 8.29 11.02
N ASP A 254 12.60 7.96 10.07
CA ASP A 254 12.33 7.20 8.85
C ASP A 254 12.87 5.77 9.01
N ALA A 255 11.97 4.78 8.99
CA ALA A 255 12.34 3.38 9.17
C ALA A 255 13.18 2.83 8.00
N ARG A 256 12.96 3.30 6.76
CA ARG A 256 13.75 2.90 5.59
C ARG A 256 15.22 3.27 5.78
N LYS A 257 15.46 4.53 6.15
CA LYS A 257 16.82 4.99 6.43
C LYS A 257 17.47 4.30 7.62
N ALA A 258 16.69 3.91 8.64
CA ALA A 258 17.21 3.17 9.76
C ALA A 258 17.68 1.76 9.38
N ILE A 259 17.02 1.15 8.40
CA ILE A 259 17.38 -0.19 7.90
C ILE A 259 18.56 -0.13 6.93
N ASP A 260 18.73 0.97 6.18
CA ASP A 260 19.79 1.16 5.19
C ASP A 260 21.16 1.53 5.81
N ILE A 261 21.22 1.92 7.11
CA ILE A 261 22.46 2.23 7.84
C ILE A 261 23.13 0.94 8.33
#